data_f2054f89ff3585287bbaa5643080aa03
#
_entry.id   f2054f89ff3585287bbaa5643080aa03
#
_cell.length_a   1.000
_cell.length_b   1.000
_cell.length_c   1.000
_cell.angle_alpha   90.00
_cell.angle_beta   90.00
_cell.angle_gamma   90.00
#
_symmetry.space_group_name_H-M   'P 1'
#
loop_
_entity.id
_entity.type
_entity.pdbx_description
1 polymer ?
#
loop_
_entity_poly.entity_id
_entity_poly.type
_entity_poly.pdbx_seq_one_letter_code
_entity_poly.pdbx_strand_id
1 'polypeptide(L)'
;FVNVQPNSNVMPSGLGQYCNPGVGGAYATSGAFLVNENGVRFANEQGKAYDLIQAMKQNKTNYLILDQASFDAFNKGMIGSAIYTEENVKEWLENNGSSNPVMVKGETLEDLAKTLNLPEGSLTAAAEKYNADVAAGTDEFGRKLTVEISNDGPYYAVQMWLRYYATLGGLHINDQMQVLNTKQEAVDGLFAAGEVVGGLEGDIYYGGSLFGWAMTSGRNAGVSASSMIK
;
A
#
# COMPACT_ATOMS: atom_id res chain seq x y z
N PHE A 1 -7.48 -7.90 -14.27
CA PHE A 1 -6.64 -7.94 -13.06
C PHE A 1 -6.69 -6.57 -12.38
N VAL A 2 -6.78 -6.58 -11.06
CA VAL A 2 -6.78 -5.35 -10.25
C VAL A 2 -5.46 -5.31 -9.49
N ASN A 3 -4.68 -4.26 -9.69
CA ASN A 3 -3.51 -4.03 -8.87
C ASN A 3 -3.97 -3.37 -7.56
N VAL A 4 -3.85 -4.10 -6.47
CA VAL A 4 -4.18 -3.62 -5.13
C VAL A 4 -2.89 -3.41 -4.39
N GLN A 5 -2.62 -2.17 -3.98
CA GLN A 5 -1.42 -1.85 -3.23
C GLN A 5 -1.77 -1.57 -1.76
N PRO A 6 -0.93 -2.02 -0.83
CA PRO A 6 -1.10 -1.63 0.56
C PRO A 6 -0.97 -0.11 0.66
N ASN A 7 -1.94 0.50 1.28
CA ASN A 7 -1.98 1.94 1.44
C ASN A 7 -2.45 2.27 2.86
N SER A 8 -1.92 3.30 3.45
CA SER A 8 -2.31 3.74 4.77
C SER A 8 -3.65 4.48 4.71
N ASN A 9 -4.48 4.25 5.70
CA ASN A 9 -5.71 5.03 5.91
C ASN A 9 -5.42 6.48 6.35
N VAL A 10 -4.15 6.79 6.58
CA VAL A 10 -3.63 8.12 6.96
C VAL A 10 -3.73 9.12 5.81
N MET A 11 -3.95 8.65 4.58
CA MET A 11 -3.98 9.52 3.42
C MET A 11 -5.32 10.23 3.27
N PRO A 12 -5.31 11.55 3.01
CA PRO A 12 -6.52 12.26 2.66
C PRO A 12 -7.24 11.59 1.49
N SER A 13 -8.54 11.43 1.60
CA SER A 13 -9.34 10.86 0.52
C SER A 13 -9.11 11.68 -0.76
N GLY A 14 -8.71 11.02 -1.82
CA GLY A 14 -8.56 11.62 -3.14
C GLY A 14 -7.15 11.78 -3.68
N LEU A 15 -6.11 11.64 -2.86
CA LEU A 15 -4.73 11.80 -3.37
C LEU A 15 -4.11 10.51 -3.94
N GLY A 16 -4.73 9.35 -3.77
CA GLY A 16 -4.31 8.10 -4.42
C GLY A 16 -2.85 7.70 -4.25
N GLN A 17 -2.16 8.26 -3.26
CA GLN A 17 -0.73 8.12 -3.12
C GLN A 17 -0.34 7.00 -2.15
N TYR A 18 0.86 6.47 -2.37
CA TYR A 18 1.40 5.32 -1.64
C TYR A 18 2.00 5.73 -0.30
N CYS A 19 1.92 4.83 0.68
CA CYS A 19 2.69 4.96 1.91
C CYS A 19 4.18 4.63 1.74
N ASN A 20 4.62 4.26 0.54
CA ASN A 20 6.00 3.84 0.28
C ASN A 20 7.08 4.77 0.82
N PRO A 21 6.96 6.13 0.71
CA PRO A 21 7.94 7.02 1.29
C PRO A 21 8.07 6.89 2.81
N GLY A 22 6.94 6.72 3.50
CA GLY A 22 6.92 6.52 4.94
C GLY A 22 7.35 5.12 5.36
N VAL A 23 6.77 4.10 4.74
CA VAL A 23 7.04 2.69 5.07
C VAL A 23 8.51 2.34 4.82
N GLY A 24 9.07 2.78 3.68
CA GLY A 24 10.49 2.57 3.37
C GLY A 24 11.41 3.21 4.40
N GLY A 25 11.10 4.44 4.85
CA GLY A 25 11.83 5.14 5.91
C GLY A 25 11.75 4.41 7.24
N ALA A 26 10.56 3.95 7.64
CA ALA A 26 10.35 3.20 8.86
C ALA A 26 11.20 1.92 8.91
N TYR A 27 11.13 1.10 7.87
CA TYR A 27 11.88 -0.17 7.81
C TYR A 27 13.40 -0.01 7.75
N ALA A 28 13.90 1.14 7.28
CA ALA A 28 15.32 1.44 7.21
C ALA A 28 15.90 2.03 8.50
N THR A 29 15.06 2.61 9.35
CA THR A 29 15.51 3.39 10.52
C THR A 29 15.46 2.57 11.81
N SER A 30 14.40 1.78 12.00
CA SER A 30 14.20 0.94 13.17
C SER A 30 13.31 -0.25 12.83
N GLY A 31 13.11 -1.17 13.77
CA GLY A 31 12.18 -2.27 13.58
C GLY A 31 10.76 -1.77 13.39
N ALA A 32 10.16 -2.15 12.27
CA ALA A 32 8.75 -1.91 12.00
C ALA A 32 8.17 -3.13 11.29
N PHE A 33 6.97 -3.54 11.64
CA PHE A 33 6.35 -4.73 11.08
C PHE A 33 4.81 -4.62 11.03
N LEU A 34 4.20 -5.44 10.17
CA LEU A 34 2.76 -5.53 10.04
C LEU A 34 2.19 -6.63 10.94
N VAL A 35 1.08 -6.32 11.60
CA VAL A 35 0.27 -7.31 12.32
C VAL A 35 -1.17 -7.30 11.84
N ASN A 36 -1.86 -8.41 12.01
CA ASN A 36 -3.28 -8.56 11.74
C ASN A 36 -4.14 -8.24 12.98
N GLU A 37 -5.45 -8.50 12.91
CA GLU A 37 -6.41 -8.31 14.00
C GLU A 37 -6.14 -9.15 15.26
N ASN A 38 -5.23 -10.12 15.18
CA ASN A 38 -4.80 -10.92 16.32
C ASN A 38 -3.46 -10.44 16.91
N GLY A 39 -2.90 -9.33 16.41
CA GLY A 39 -1.60 -8.83 16.83
C GLY A 39 -0.42 -9.68 16.35
N VAL A 40 -0.60 -10.51 15.33
CA VAL A 40 0.40 -11.46 14.82
C VAL A 40 0.95 -10.97 13.49
N ARG A 41 2.28 -10.99 13.34
CA ARG A 41 2.99 -10.79 12.07
C ARG A 41 2.60 -11.89 11.08
N PHE A 42 2.45 -11.57 9.79
CA PHE A 42 1.86 -12.51 8.84
C PHE A 42 2.53 -12.52 7.45
N ALA A 43 3.52 -11.67 7.20
CA ALA A 43 4.12 -11.55 5.87
C ALA A 43 5.54 -10.95 5.90
N ASN A 44 6.23 -11.08 4.78
CA ASN A 44 7.41 -10.30 4.47
C ASN A 44 6.99 -8.91 3.96
N GLU A 45 7.12 -7.90 4.79
CA GLU A 45 6.72 -6.52 4.49
C GLU A 45 7.56 -5.86 3.39
N GLN A 46 8.73 -6.41 3.10
CA GLN A 46 9.66 -5.95 2.06
C GLN A 46 9.76 -6.94 0.89
N GLY A 47 8.88 -7.94 0.86
CA GLY A 47 8.77 -8.91 -0.21
C GLY A 47 8.14 -8.33 -1.48
N LYS A 48 7.76 -9.20 -2.39
CA LYS A 48 7.02 -8.79 -3.59
C LYS A 48 5.67 -8.20 -3.20
N ALA A 49 5.32 -7.06 -3.79
CA ALA A 49 4.06 -6.37 -3.50
C ALA A 49 2.83 -7.27 -3.69
N TYR A 50 2.84 -8.13 -4.70
CA TYR A 50 1.76 -9.09 -4.93
C TYR A 50 1.56 -10.04 -3.75
N ASP A 51 2.63 -10.62 -3.22
CA ASP A 51 2.57 -11.59 -2.12
C ASP A 51 2.08 -10.91 -0.83
N LEU A 52 2.59 -9.71 -0.55
CA LEU A 52 2.13 -8.91 0.58
C LEU A 52 0.64 -8.56 0.48
N ILE A 53 0.18 -8.14 -0.69
CA ILE A 53 -1.24 -7.86 -0.94
C ILE A 53 -2.10 -9.10 -0.71
N GLN A 54 -1.68 -10.28 -1.20
CA GLN A 54 -2.44 -11.51 -0.98
C GLN A 54 -2.50 -11.88 0.52
N ALA A 55 -1.41 -11.69 1.26
CA ALA A 55 -1.38 -11.91 2.71
C ALA A 55 -2.30 -10.92 3.44
N MET A 56 -2.24 -9.64 3.12
CA MET A 56 -3.09 -8.61 3.73
C MET A 56 -4.58 -8.84 3.49
N LYS A 57 -4.96 -9.41 2.33
CA LYS A 57 -6.36 -9.75 2.00
C LYS A 57 -6.97 -10.82 2.89
N GLN A 58 -6.17 -11.66 3.52
CA GLN A 58 -6.65 -12.71 4.42
C GLN A 58 -7.05 -12.17 5.80
N ASN A 59 -6.64 -10.95 6.12
CA ASN A 59 -6.86 -10.32 7.42
C ASN A 59 -8.07 -9.37 7.36
N LYS A 60 -8.73 -9.20 8.51
CA LYS A 60 -9.80 -8.20 8.67
C LYS A 60 -9.22 -6.80 8.81
N THR A 61 -8.10 -6.69 9.51
CA THR A 61 -7.35 -5.44 9.71
C THR A 61 -5.86 -5.70 9.60
N ASN A 62 -5.12 -4.67 9.20
CA ASN A 62 -3.67 -4.69 9.15
C ASN A 62 -3.14 -3.41 9.81
N TYR A 63 -2.21 -3.55 10.72
CA TYR A 63 -1.58 -2.41 11.40
C TYR A 63 -0.08 -2.45 11.21
N LEU A 64 0.51 -1.32 10.82
CA LEU A 64 1.94 -1.10 10.85
C LEU A 64 2.32 -0.67 12.26
N ILE A 65 3.13 -1.47 12.95
CA ILE A 65 3.62 -1.20 14.30
C ILE A 65 4.99 -0.54 14.20
N LEU A 66 5.16 0.54 14.95
CA LEU A 66 6.30 1.44 14.90
C LEU A 66 6.74 1.79 16.33
N ASP A 67 8.03 1.91 16.55
CA ASP A 67 8.59 2.65 17.69
C ASP A 67 8.75 4.13 17.34
N GLN A 68 9.27 4.94 18.25
CA GLN A 68 9.44 6.37 18.02
C GLN A 68 10.31 6.66 16.79
N ALA A 69 11.45 5.96 16.64
CA ALA A 69 12.39 6.22 15.55
C ALA A 69 11.80 5.88 14.17
N SER A 70 11.13 4.75 14.07
CA SER A 70 10.46 4.34 12.83
C SER A 70 9.22 5.18 12.53
N PHE A 71 8.50 5.66 13.56
CA PHE A 71 7.39 6.59 13.41
C PHE A 71 7.83 7.95 12.88
N ASP A 72 8.93 8.50 13.40
CA ASP A 72 9.49 9.76 12.93
C ASP A 72 9.96 9.63 11.47
N ALA A 73 10.62 8.53 11.13
CA ALA A 73 11.04 8.25 9.76
C ALA A 73 9.85 8.06 8.80
N PHE A 74 8.78 7.39 9.25
CA PHE A 74 7.53 7.25 8.50
C PHE A 74 6.92 8.61 8.19
N ASN A 75 6.73 9.46 9.19
CA ASN A 75 6.16 10.79 8.99
C ASN A 75 7.05 11.71 8.16
N LYS A 76 8.36 11.66 8.36
CA LYS A 76 9.32 12.42 7.54
C LYS A 76 9.17 12.07 6.04
N GLY A 77 9.03 10.80 5.73
CA GLY A 77 8.79 10.34 4.34
C GLY A 77 7.47 10.84 3.78
N MET A 78 6.40 10.73 4.55
CA MET A 78 5.06 11.12 4.14
C MET A 78 4.89 12.63 3.98
N ILE A 79 5.37 13.41 4.96
CA ILE A 79 5.33 14.88 4.94
C ILE A 79 6.26 15.41 3.84
N GLY A 80 7.46 14.87 3.71
CA GLY A 80 8.41 15.24 2.67
C GLY A 80 7.90 14.97 1.25
N SER A 81 6.95 14.05 1.10
CA SER A 81 6.25 13.76 -0.15
C SER A 81 4.93 14.54 -0.32
N ALA A 82 4.67 15.52 0.55
CA ALA A 82 3.48 16.36 0.57
C ALA A 82 2.15 15.58 0.62
N ILE A 83 2.15 14.44 1.34
CA ILE A 83 0.96 13.57 1.47
C ILE A 83 0.04 14.10 2.57
N TYR A 84 0.62 14.57 3.68
CA TYR A 84 -0.05 15.23 4.80
C TYR A 84 0.94 16.14 5.56
N THR A 85 0.47 16.85 6.56
CA THR A 85 1.25 17.81 7.35
C THR A 85 1.49 17.34 8.79
N GLU A 86 2.36 18.01 9.54
CA GLU A 86 2.58 17.75 10.97
C GLU A 86 1.30 18.00 11.78
N GLU A 87 0.51 19.00 11.40
CA GLU A 87 -0.77 19.31 12.05
C GLU A 87 -1.75 18.14 11.89
N ASN A 88 -1.77 17.48 10.72
CA ASN A 88 -2.59 16.29 10.53
C ASN A 88 -2.15 15.16 11.45
N VAL A 89 -0.86 14.91 11.58
CA VAL A 89 -0.34 13.86 12.49
C VAL A 89 -0.78 14.14 13.92
N LYS A 90 -0.65 15.39 14.37
CA LYS A 90 -1.07 15.81 15.71
C LYS A 90 -2.56 15.56 15.93
N GLU A 91 -3.42 16.01 15.01
CA GLU A 91 -4.86 15.80 15.05
C GLU A 91 -5.22 14.31 15.14
N TRP A 92 -4.58 13.47 14.31
CA TRP A 92 -4.89 12.03 14.28
C TRP A 92 -4.44 11.32 15.56
N LEU A 93 -3.32 11.71 16.16
CA LEU A 93 -2.88 11.18 17.45
C LEU A 93 -3.78 11.65 18.60
N GLU A 94 -4.28 12.89 18.56
CA GLU A 94 -5.27 13.39 19.51
C GLU A 94 -6.60 12.62 19.41
N ASN A 95 -7.03 12.26 18.20
CA ASN A 95 -8.19 11.42 17.95
C ASN A 95 -7.99 9.97 18.42
N ASN A 96 -6.75 9.52 18.51
CA ASN A 96 -6.31 8.22 19.03
C ASN A 96 -7.14 7.04 18.52
N GLY A 97 -7.33 6.96 17.20
CA GLY A 97 -8.06 5.89 16.52
C GLY A 97 -9.58 6.02 16.54
N SER A 98 -10.16 7.06 17.12
CA SER A 98 -11.62 7.28 17.15
C SER A 98 -12.19 7.76 15.81
N SER A 99 -11.34 8.16 14.88
CA SER A 99 -11.72 8.62 13.53
C SER A 99 -10.70 8.14 12.48
N ASN A 100 -11.06 8.28 11.20
CA ASN A 100 -10.14 8.05 10.10
C ASN A 100 -9.29 9.30 9.85
N PRO A 101 -8.00 9.10 9.57
CA PRO A 101 -7.27 7.83 9.53
C PRO A 101 -6.97 7.29 10.94
N VAL A 102 -6.87 5.97 11.08
CA VAL A 102 -6.50 5.33 12.34
C VAL A 102 -4.98 5.41 12.51
N MET A 103 -4.56 6.32 13.38
CA MET A 103 -3.19 6.47 13.85
C MET A 103 -3.26 6.61 15.37
N VAL A 104 -2.63 5.70 16.08
CA VAL A 104 -2.72 5.61 17.54
C VAL A 104 -1.35 5.54 18.17
N LYS A 105 -1.27 6.00 19.42
CA LYS A 105 -0.08 5.96 20.26
C LYS A 105 -0.38 5.16 21.53
N GLY A 106 0.58 4.39 21.99
CA GLY A 106 0.62 3.77 23.31
C GLY A 106 1.97 4.01 23.95
N GLU A 107 2.01 4.21 25.26
CA GLU A 107 3.27 4.33 26.00
C GLU A 107 3.97 2.96 26.07
N THR A 108 3.18 1.88 26.04
CA THR A 108 3.64 0.50 25.98
C THR A 108 2.95 -0.24 24.82
N LEU A 109 3.47 -1.42 24.46
CA LEU A 109 2.83 -2.30 23.48
C LEU A 109 1.46 -2.81 23.98
N GLU A 110 1.28 -2.97 25.28
CA GLU A 110 0.02 -3.33 25.91
C GLU A 110 -1.01 -2.21 25.79
N ASP A 111 -0.62 -0.95 26.03
CA ASP A 111 -1.50 0.21 25.83
C ASP A 111 -1.95 0.30 24.37
N LEU A 112 -1.01 0.07 23.45
CA LEU A 112 -1.29 0.08 22.01
C LEU A 112 -2.26 -1.04 21.64
N ALA A 113 -2.01 -2.29 22.11
CA ALA A 113 -2.87 -3.43 21.87
C ALA A 113 -4.29 -3.19 22.41
N LYS A 114 -4.40 -2.64 23.61
CA LYS A 114 -5.68 -2.30 24.24
C LYS A 114 -6.46 -1.26 23.43
N THR A 115 -5.79 -0.21 22.97
CA THR A 115 -6.40 0.85 22.16
C THR A 115 -6.93 0.30 20.83
N LEU A 116 -6.21 -0.65 20.24
CA LEU A 116 -6.58 -1.31 18.97
C LEU A 116 -7.55 -2.49 19.14
N ASN A 117 -7.92 -2.83 20.38
CA ASN A 117 -8.71 -4.03 20.72
C ASN A 117 -8.07 -5.33 20.21
N LEU A 118 -6.74 -5.42 20.29
CA LEU A 118 -5.99 -6.63 20.00
C LEU A 118 -5.91 -7.53 21.25
N PRO A 119 -5.64 -8.84 21.10
CA PRO A 119 -5.44 -9.73 22.24
C PRO A 119 -4.31 -9.24 23.17
N GLU A 120 -4.53 -9.36 24.47
CA GLU A 120 -3.55 -9.00 25.50
C GLU A 120 -2.22 -9.74 25.27
N GLY A 121 -1.09 -9.06 25.41
CA GLY A 121 0.26 -9.58 25.19
C GLY A 121 0.64 -9.85 23.73
N SER A 122 -0.28 -9.74 22.79
CA SER A 122 -0.02 -10.13 21.38
C SER A 122 1.08 -9.26 20.72
N LEU A 123 1.05 -7.94 20.93
CA LEU A 123 2.07 -7.05 20.35
C LEU A 123 3.43 -7.22 21.02
N THR A 124 3.46 -7.46 22.33
CA THR A 124 4.71 -7.78 23.05
C THR A 124 5.33 -9.06 22.52
N ALA A 125 4.56 -10.13 22.40
CA ALA A 125 5.03 -11.38 21.83
C ALA A 125 5.52 -11.23 20.38
N ALA A 126 4.83 -10.41 19.57
CA ALA A 126 5.25 -10.14 18.19
C ALA A 126 6.57 -9.36 18.13
N ALA A 127 6.77 -8.36 19.00
CA ALA A 127 7.98 -7.58 19.08
C ALA A 127 9.18 -8.41 19.60
N GLU A 128 8.97 -9.20 20.65
CA GLU A 128 9.99 -10.12 21.18
C GLU A 128 10.44 -11.12 20.12
N LYS A 129 9.48 -11.75 19.42
CA LYS A 129 9.80 -12.66 18.33
C LYS A 129 10.54 -11.96 17.21
N TYR A 130 10.10 -10.78 16.80
CA TYR A 130 10.77 -9.98 15.75
C TYR A 130 12.22 -9.69 16.14
N ASN A 131 12.49 -9.22 17.35
CA ASN A 131 13.83 -8.92 17.83
C ASN A 131 14.70 -10.20 17.95
N ALA A 132 14.12 -11.30 18.40
CA ALA A 132 14.82 -12.59 18.40
C ALA A 132 15.21 -13.06 16.99
N ASP A 133 14.34 -12.86 16.01
CA ASP A 133 14.62 -13.18 14.60
C ASP A 133 15.70 -12.27 14.02
N VAL A 134 15.73 -10.97 14.38
CA VAL A 134 16.83 -10.05 14.04
C VAL A 134 18.16 -10.56 14.60
N ALA A 135 18.19 -10.89 15.89
CA ALA A 135 19.40 -11.39 16.55
C ALA A 135 19.89 -12.72 15.96
N ALA A 136 18.98 -13.58 15.54
CA ALA A 136 19.30 -14.87 14.90
C ALA A 136 19.66 -14.73 13.42
N GLY A 137 19.40 -13.57 12.80
CA GLY A 137 19.57 -13.36 11.36
C GLY A 137 18.61 -14.19 10.50
N THR A 138 17.46 -14.55 11.05
CA THR A 138 16.43 -15.36 10.39
C THR A 138 15.07 -14.67 10.44
N ASP A 139 14.19 -14.98 9.50
CA ASP A 139 12.79 -14.53 9.51
C ASP A 139 11.93 -15.60 8.84
N GLU A 140 10.86 -16.01 9.49
CA GLU A 140 9.95 -17.05 8.97
C GLU A 140 9.29 -16.66 7.65
N PHE A 141 9.16 -15.34 7.38
CA PHE A 141 8.60 -14.82 6.13
C PHE A 141 9.67 -14.48 5.08
N GLY A 142 10.97 -14.68 5.40
CA GLY A 142 12.09 -14.43 4.49
C GLY A 142 12.41 -12.94 4.30
N ARG A 143 12.00 -12.05 5.20
CA ARG A 143 12.47 -10.66 5.22
C ARG A 143 13.90 -10.63 5.76
N LYS A 144 14.76 -9.83 5.13
CA LYS A 144 16.10 -9.56 5.66
C LYS A 144 15.98 -8.55 6.82
N LEU A 145 15.87 -9.08 8.03
CA LEU A 145 15.82 -8.27 9.24
C LEU A 145 17.21 -7.74 9.59
N THR A 146 17.32 -6.45 9.86
CA THR A 146 18.62 -5.81 10.15
C THR A 146 18.58 -4.89 11.37
N VAL A 147 17.40 -4.49 11.83
CA VAL A 147 17.22 -3.53 12.92
C VAL A 147 16.06 -3.99 13.81
N GLU A 148 16.32 -4.03 15.11
CA GLU A 148 15.32 -4.34 16.12
C GLU A 148 14.32 -3.19 16.29
N ILE A 149 13.09 -3.52 16.71
CA ILE A 149 12.19 -2.52 17.28
C ILE A 149 12.62 -2.23 18.72
N SER A 150 12.52 -0.97 19.13
CA SER A 150 12.89 -0.56 20.50
C SER A 150 12.15 -1.39 21.55
N ASN A 151 12.80 -1.67 22.67
CA ASN A 151 12.15 -2.26 23.83
C ASN A 151 11.51 -1.19 24.74
N ASP A 152 11.78 0.09 24.46
CA ASP A 152 11.24 1.23 25.19
C ASP A 152 10.27 2.00 24.29
N GLY A 153 9.09 2.33 24.83
CA GLY A 153 8.09 3.14 24.15
C GLY A 153 8.49 4.62 23.99
N PRO A 154 7.66 5.45 23.41
CA PRO A 154 6.30 5.11 22.98
C PRO A 154 6.27 4.32 21.68
N TYR A 155 5.14 3.64 21.46
CA TYR A 155 4.87 2.90 20.23
C TYR A 155 3.67 3.48 19.50
N TYR A 156 3.63 3.22 18.20
CA TYR A 156 2.58 3.73 17.31
C TYR A 156 2.04 2.63 16.43
N ALA A 157 0.78 2.77 16.04
CA ALA A 157 0.19 1.93 15.01
C ALA A 157 -0.52 2.78 13.96
N VAL A 158 -0.31 2.42 12.70
CA VAL A 158 -1.00 3.02 11.56
C VAL A 158 -1.79 1.91 10.87
N GLN A 159 -3.11 2.09 10.74
CA GLN A 159 -3.92 1.12 10.02
C GLN A 159 -3.61 1.15 8.53
N MET A 160 -3.29 -0.02 7.98
CA MET A 160 -2.94 -0.21 6.59
C MET A 160 -4.11 -0.82 5.83
N TRP A 161 -4.46 -0.21 4.69
CA TRP A 161 -5.59 -0.63 3.87
C TRP A 161 -5.15 -1.02 2.48
N LEU A 162 -5.91 -1.94 1.90
CA LEU A 162 -5.78 -2.25 0.48
C LEU A 162 -6.65 -1.29 -0.32
N ARG A 163 -6.06 -0.62 -1.31
CA ARG A 163 -6.77 0.28 -2.22
C ARG A 163 -6.54 -0.15 -3.66
N TYR A 164 -7.54 0.04 -4.47
CA TYR A 164 -7.43 -0.08 -5.91
C TYR A 164 -6.76 1.18 -6.45
N TYR A 165 -5.72 0.98 -7.24
CA TYR A 165 -5.01 2.07 -7.88
C TYR A 165 -5.19 2.07 -9.39
N ALA A 166 -5.11 0.90 -10.01
CA ALA A 166 -5.21 0.70 -11.44
C ALA A 166 -5.90 -0.62 -11.76
N THR A 167 -6.55 -0.66 -12.90
CA THR A 167 -7.11 -1.88 -13.48
C THR A 167 -6.15 -2.41 -14.54
N LEU A 168 -5.60 -3.62 -14.33
CA LEU A 168 -4.64 -4.21 -15.29
C LEU A 168 -5.33 -4.92 -16.46
N GLY A 169 -6.57 -5.37 -16.25
CA GLY A 169 -7.42 -5.92 -17.30
C GLY A 169 -8.23 -4.84 -17.99
N GLY A 170 -8.86 -5.19 -19.13
CA GLY A 170 -9.68 -4.25 -19.86
C GLY A 170 -10.06 -4.75 -21.24
N LEU A 171 -10.47 -3.83 -22.09
CA LEU A 171 -10.83 -4.12 -23.47
C LEU A 171 -9.60 -4.53 -24.29
N HIS A 172 -9.77 -5.53 -25.13
CA HIS A 172 -8.77 -5.90 -26.15
C HIS A 172 -8.91 -4.96 -27.33
N ILE A 173 -7.78 -4.46 -27.82
CA ILE A 173 -7.74 -3.59 -28.98
C ILE A 173 -6.70 -4.08 -29.99
N ASN A 174 -6.82 -3.62 -31.25
CA ASN A 174 -5.77 -3.73 -32.24
C ASN A 174 -4.85 -2.49 -32.25
N ASP A 175 -3.88 -2.47 -33.16
CA ASP A 175 -2.93 -1.37 -33.33
C ASP A 175 -3.58 -0.05 -33.82
N GLN A 176 -4.81 -0.09 -34.36
CA GLN A 176 -5.63 1.06 -34.67
C GLN A 176 -6.54 1.51 -33.53
N MET A 177 -6.35 0.97 -32.32
CA MET A 177 -7.18 1.26 -31.12
C MET A 177 -8.64 0.83 -31.24
N GLN A 178 -9.02 -0.01 -32.22
CA GLN A 178 -10.35 -0.59 -32.35
C GLN A 178 -10.55 -1.71 -31.34
N VAL A 179 -11.68 -1.72 -30.67
CA VAL A 179 -12.07 -2.78 -29.73
C VAL A 179 -12.30 -4.09 -30.48
N LEU A 180 -11.74 -5.17 -29.98
CA LEU A 180 -11.92 -6.51 -30.52
C LEU A 180 -13.02 -7.27 -29.77
N ASN A 181 -13.83 -7.99 -30.49
CA ASN A 181 -14.80 -8.93 -29.93
C ASN A 181 -14.10 -10.25 -29.47
N THR A 182 -14.88 -11.20 -28.96
CA THR A 182 -14.35 -12.49 -28.47
C THR A 182 -13.76 -13.38 -29.58
N LYS A 183 -14.01 -13.05 -30.84
CA LYS A 183 -13.42 -13.72 -32.00
C LYS A 183 -12.16 -13.02 -32.54
N GLN A 184 -11.70 -11.98 -31.85
CA GLN A 184 -10.57 -11.12 -32.25
C GLN A 184 -10.86 -10.30 -33.53
N GLU A 185 -12.12 -10.02 -33.83
CA GLU A 185 -12.54 -9.17 -34.93
C GLU A 185 -12.82 -7.75 -34.41
N ALA A 186 -12.44 -6.74 -35.18
CA ALA A 186 -12.72 -5.36 -34.81
C ALA A 186 -14.23 -5.06 -34.79
N VAL A 187 -14.69 -4.38 -33.73
CA VAL A 187 -16.06 -3.87 -33.64
C VAL A 187 -16.12 -2.54 -34.37
N ASP A 188 -16.93 -2.47 -35.40
CA ASP A 188 -17.06 -1.28 -36.25
C ASP A 188 -17.43 -0.02 -35.44
N GLY A 189 -16.66 1.05 -35.64
CA GLY A 189 -16.89 2.35 -35.00
C GLY A 189 -16.58 2.39 -33.52
N LEU A 190 -16.08 1.31 -32.88
CA LEU A 190 -15.77 1.27 -31.47
C LEU A 190 -14.25 1.32 -31.23
N PHE A 191 -13.80 2.37 -30.54
CA PHE A 191 -12.41 2.59 -30.15
C PHE A 191 -12.28 2.66 -28.63
N ALA A 192 -11.12 2.29 -28.10
CA ALA A 192 -10.83 2.43 -26.69
C ALA A 192 -9.40 2.95 -26.47
N ALA A 193 -9.22 3.73 -25.40
CA ALA A 193 -7.96 4.31 -25.01
C ALA A 193 -7.87 4.47 -23.49
N GLY A 194 -6.66 4.65 -22.95
CA GLY A 194 -6.41 4.83 -21.54
C GLY A 194 -6.62 3.57 -20.72
N GLU A 195 -6.99 3.73 -19.45
CA GLU A 195 -7.05 2.64 -18.47
C GLU A 195 -8.09 1.55 -18.79
N VAL A 196 -9.11 1.88 -19.58
CA VAL A 196 -10.12 0.88 -20.01
C VAL A 196 -9.54 -0.21 -20.91
N VAL A 197 -8.37 0.03 -21.51
CA VAL A 197 -7.65 -0.94 -22.36
C VAL A 197 -6.77 -1.82 -21.48
N GLY A 198 -6.96 -3.14 -21.57
CA GLY A 198 -6.16 -4.12 -20.85
C GLY A 198 -4.86 -4.49 -21.57
N GLY A 199 -3.96 -5.13 -20.82
CA GLY A 199 -2.75 -5.76 -21.34
C GLY A 199 -1.50 -4.89 -21.40
N LEU A 200 -1.58 -3.61 -21.09
CA LEU A 200 -0.41 -2.72 -21.06
C LEU A 200 0.61 -3.09 -19.97
N GLU A 201 0.10 -3.36 -18.78
CA GLU A 201 0.92 -3.50 -17.55
C GLU A 201 1.33 -4.95 -17.26
N GLY A 202 0.77 -5.93 -17.96
CA GLY A 202 0.94 -7.34 -17.62
C GLY A 202 0.39 -7.65 -16.22
N ASP A 203 1.22 -8.25 -15.36
CA ASP A 203 0.80 -8.72 -14.03
C ASP A 203 1.03 -7.70 -12.91
N ILE A 204 1.72 -6.59 -13.19
CA ILE A 204 2.10 -5.60 -12.19
C ILE A 204 2.07 -4.18 -12.76
N TYR A 205 1.59 -3.23 -11.95
CA TYR A 205 1.59 -1.82 -12.32
C TYR A 205 3.00 -1.22 -12.35
N TYR A 206 3.31 -0.54 -13.44
CA TYR A 206 4.52 0.25 -13.60
C TYR A 206 4.24 1.73 -13.33
N GLY A 207 4.89 2.30 -12.33
CA GLY A 207 4.69 3.70 -11.95
C GLY A 207 4.91 4.67 -13.10
N GLY A 208 3.87 5.45 -13.43
CA GLY A 208 3.90 6.47 -14.50
C GLY A 208 3.48 5.98 -15.89
N SER A 209 3.40 4.68 -16.15
CA SER A 209 3.01 4.10 -17.45
C SER A 209 1.60 4.49 -17.86
N LEU A 210 0.64 4.49 -16.93
CA LEU A 210 -0.76 4.79 -17.23
C LEU A 210 -0.96 6.20 -17.80
N PHE A 211 -0.24 7.20 -17.30
CA PHE A 211 -0.36 8.56 -17.82
C PHE A 211 0.17 8.65 -19.26
N GLY A 212 1.36 8.09 -19.50
CA GLY A 212 1.93 8.05 -20.85
C GLY A 212 1.04 7.28 -21.83
N TRP A 213 0.50 6.15 -21.37
CA TRP A 213 -0.45 5.36 -22.16
C TRP A 213 -1.74 6.12 -22.47
N ALA A 214 -2.36 6.76 -21.46
CA ALA A 214 -3.60 7.51 -21.67
C ALA A 214 -3.44 8.61 -22.73
N MET A 215 -2.34 9.36 -22.68
CA MET A 215 -2.03 10.40 -23.67
C MET A 215 -1.78 9.82 -25.06
N THR A 216 -0.96 8.76 -25.16
CA THR A 216 -0.58 8.18 -26.44
C THR A 216 -1.74 7.42 -27.10
N SER A 217 -2.43 6.57 -26.34
CA SER A 217 -3.56 5.80 -26.85
C SER A 217 -4.75 6.69 -27.22
N GLY A 218 -5.02 7.73 -26.42
CA GLY A 218 -6.06 8.70 -26.72
C GLY A 218 -5.82 9.43 -28.04
N ARG A 219 -4.57 9.89 -28.27
CA ARG A 219 -4.18 10.49 -29.55
C ARG A 219 -4.35 9.51 -30.72
N ASN A 220 -3.88 8.28 -30.57
CA ASN A 220 -3.95 7.26 -31.63
C ASN A 220 -5.41 6.88 -31.94
N ALA A 221 -6.23 6.66 -30.91
CA ALA A 221 -7.65 6.40 -31.08
C ALA A 221 -8.36 7.55 -31.85
N GLY A 222 -8.06 8.81 -31.50
CA GLY A 222 -8.63 9.97 -32.18
C GLY A 222 -8.21 10.04 -33.65
N VAL A 223 -6.93 9.79 -33.99
CA VAL A 223 -6.44 9.74 -35.38
C VAL A 223 -7.13 8.62 -36.14
N SER A 224 -7.20 7.42 -35.57
CA SER A 224 -7.84 6.28 -36.22
C SER A 224 -9.34 6.51 -36.46
N ALA A 225 -10.05 7.01 -35.45
CA ALA A 225 -11.48 7.31 -35.58
C ALA A 225 -11.75 8.38 -36.64
N SER A 226 -10.95 9.45 -36.69
CA SER A 226 -11.12 10.52 -37.67
C SER A 226 -10.88 10.05 -39.11
N SER A 227 -10.03 9.07 -39.32
CA SER A 227 -9.76 8.51 -40.65
C SER A 227 -10.93 7.72 -41.22
N MET A 228 -11.89 7.29 -40.37
CA MET A 228 -13.10 6.56 -40.78
C MET A 228 -14.24 7.50 -41.19
N ILE A 229 -14.16 8.79 -40.82
CA ILE A 229 -15.14 9.81 -41.18
C ILE A 229 -14.73 10.34 -42.57
N LYS A 230 -15.46 9.92 -43.59
CA LYS A 230 -15.28 10.43 -44.97
C LYS A 230 -16.21 11.60 -45.23
#